data_167fdc2fd9105f9f681b55cae00ea98e
#
_entry.id   167fdc2fd9105f9f681b55cae00ea98e
#
_cell.length_a   1.000
_cell.length_b   1.000
_cell.length_c   1.000
_cell.angle_alpha   90.00
_cell.angle_beta   90.00
_cell.angle_gamma   90.00
#
_symmetry.space_group_name_H-M   'P 1'
#
loop_
_entity.id
_entity.type
_entity.pdbx_description
1 polymer ?
#
loop_
_entity_poly.entity_id
_entity_poly.type
_entity_poly.pdbx_seq_one_letter_code
_entity_poly.pdbx_strand_id
1 'polypeptide(L)'
;GRTPLASRVFTDEFASRTLLATTAALCEERAHAFAERGVQVLQLSRDEHGRVDLHALLRALSARRVRGVMVEGGGAVHGAFFDAGLVDEVWAFVAPVVIGGDGAPAPVGGRGAASMARAQRLTQVVTERLGVDVLVRGVPASVIEDRER
;
A
#
# COMPACT_ATOMS: atom_id res chain seq x y z
N GLY A 1 15.48 2.86 -2.85
CA GLY A 1 15.56 1.46 -2.78
C GLY A 1 16.60 0.90 -1.82
N ARG A 2 16.24 0.64 -0.55
CA ARG A 2 17.12 -0.05 0.42
C ARG A 2 16.95 -1.57 0.39
N THR A 3 15.95 -2.08 -0.33
CA THR A 3 15.68 -3.52 -0.44
C THR A 3 16.90 -4.25 -1.02
N PRO A 4 17.38 -5.34 -0.41
CA PRO A 4 18.52 -6.07 -0.92
C PRO A 4 18.27 -6.61 -2.33
N LEU A 5 19.27 -6.53 -3.20
CA LEU A 5 19.17 -7.06 -4.58
C LEU A 5 18.93 -8.58 -4.63
N ALA A 6 19.34 -9.29 -3.59
CA ALA A 6 19.13 -10.73 -3.44
C ALA A 6 17.72 -11.10 -2.94
N SER A 7 16.83 -10.10 -2.71
CA SER A 7 15.46 -10.38 -2.30
C SER A 7 14.74 -11.18 -3.38
N ARG A 8 13.94 -12.16 -2.95
CA ARG A 8 13.24 -13.10 -3.82
C ARG A 8 12.43 -12.43 -4.94
N VAL A 9 11.77 -11.32 -4.64
CA VAL A 9 10.99 -10.50 -5.59
C VAL A 9 11.84 -9.97 -6.79
N PHE A 10 13.17 -9.96 -6.66
CA PHE A 10 14.10 -9.50 -7.71
C PHE A 10 14.92 -10.64 -8.33
N THR A 11 14.74 -11.88 -7.86
CA THR A 11 15.57 -13.01 -8.28
C THR A 11 14.77 -14.23 -8.75
N ASP A 12 13.45 -14.23 -8.58
CA ASP A 12 12.58 -15.30 -9.06
C ASP A 12 12.17 -15.10 -10.54
N GLU A 13 11.44 -16.04 -11.07
CA GLU A 13 10.91 -16.04 -12.45
C GLU A 13 9.97 -14.88 -12.78
N PHE A 14 9.47 -14.16 -11.75
CA PHE A 14 8.57 -13.00 -11.88
C PHE A 14 9.28 -11.65 -11.75
N ALA A 15 10.61 -11.63 -11.59
CA ALA A 15 11.39 -10.40 -11.42
C ALA A 15 11.11 -9.37 -12.53
N SER A 16 10.94 -9.82 -13.79
CA SER A 16 10.61 -8.96 -14.94
C SER A 16 9.21 -8.31 -14.86
N ARG A 17 8.34 -8.80 -13.99
CA ARG A 17 7.02 -8.20 -13.70
C ARG A 17 7.07 -7.23 -12.51
N THR A 18 8.21 -7.14 -11.83
CA THR A 18 8.38 -6.26 -10.67
C THR A 18 8.63 -4.84 -11.12
N LEU A 19 7.89 -3.91 -10.52
CA LEU A 19 8.08 -2.47 -10.68
C LEU A 19 8.54 -1.90 -9.34
N LEU A 20 9.74 -1.34 -9.30
CA LEU A 20 10.31 -0.70 -8.13
C LEU A 20 10.06 0.80 -8.19
N ALA A 21 9.09 1.29 -7.42
CA ALA A 21 8.89 2.72 -7.25
C ALA A 21 9.87 3.28 -6.21
N THR A 22 10.59 4.33 -6.57
CA THR A 22 11.60 4.96 -5.72
C THR A 22 11.67 6.47 -5.95
N THR A 23 12.32 7.18 -5.03
CA THR A 23 12.58 8.62 -5.19
C THR A 23 13.88 8.83 -5.97
N ALA A 24 14.16 10.08 -6.37
CA ALA A 24 15.41 10.48 -7.03
C ALA A 24 16.70 10.23 -6.20
N ALA A 25 16.56 9.72 -4.96
CA ALA A 25 17.70 9.32 -4.13
C ALA A 25 18.35 7.97 -4.52
N LEU A 26 17.75 7.25 -5.47
CA LEU A 26 18.37 6.02 -6.00
C LEU A 26 19.54 6.41 -6.90
N CYS A 27 20.75 5.90 -6.61
CA CYS A 27 21.91 6.11 -7.47
C CYS A 27 21.81 5.27 -8.77
N GLU A 28 22.49 5.73 -9.83
CA GLU A 28 22.45 5.11 -11.16
C GLU A 28 22.93 3.67 -11.13
N GLU A 29 24.04 3.38 -10.41
CA GLU A 29 24.57 2.02 -10.25
C GLU A 29 23.51 1.04 -9.74
N ARG A 30 22.74 1.47 -8.73
CA ARG A 30 21.72 0.63 -8.16
C ARG A 30 20.50 0.49 -9.06
N ALA A 31 20.15 1.55 -9.81
CA ALA A 31 19.10 1.50 -10.82
C ALA A 31 19.47 0.48 -11.92
N HIS A 32 20.73 0.52 -12.38
CA HIS A 32 21.27 -0.42 -13.37
C HIS A 32 21.22 -1.86 -12.85
N ALA A 33 21.66 -2.10 -11.62
CA ALA A 33 21.64 -3.44 -11.01
C ALA A 33 20.22 -4.04 -10.88
N PHE A 34 19.18 -3.23 -10.73
CA PHE A 34 17.79 -3.69 -10.80
C PHE A 34 17.37 -3.99 -12.24
N ALA A 35 17.74 -3.12 -13.19
CA ALA A 35 17.43 -3.29 -14.60
C ALA A 35 18.04 -4.57 -15.19
N GLU A 36 19.26 -4.93 -14.81
CA GLU A 36 19.91 -6.19 -15.20
C GLU A 36 19.13 -7.44 -14.78
N ARG A 37 18.28 -7.32 -13.75
CA ARG A 37 17.37 -8.39 -13.30
C ARG A 37 15.99 -8.34 -13.94
N GLY A 38 15.81 -7.45 -14.93
CA GLY A 38 14.53 -7.21 -15.58
C GLY A 38 13.53 -6.42 -14.73
N VAL A 39 13.93 -5.94 -13.54
CA VAL A 39 13.09 -5.12 -12.65
C VAL A 39 12.95 -3.73 -13.26
N GLN A 40 11.72 -3.26 -13.44
CA GLN A 40 11.46 -1.92 -13.92
C GLN A 40 11.60 -0.91 -12.77
N VAL A 41 12.49 0.07 -12.90
CA VAL A 41 12.66 1.12 -11.90
C VAL A 41 11.86 2.35 -12.31
N LEU A 42 10.99 2.81 -11.41
CA LEU A 42 10.17 3.99 -11.58
C LEU A 42 10.62 5.06 -10.57
N GLN A 43 11.32 6.07 -11.06
CA GLN A 43 11.69 7.22 -10.24
C GLN A 43 10.55 8.22 -10.17
N LEU A 44 10.13 8.57 -8.96
CA LEU A 44 8.98 9.43 -8.69
C LEU A 44 9.36 10.58 -7.76
N SER A 45 8.52 11.61 -7.74
CA SER A 45 8.60 12.69 -6.77
C SER A 45 8.49 12.18 -5.32
N ARG A 46 8.99 13.01 -4.39
CA ARG A 46 8.87 12.78 -2.96
C ARG A 46 7.64 13.49 -2.41
N ASP A 47 7.03 12.86 -1.41
CA ASP A 47 6.09 13.54 -0.52
C ASP A 47 6.84 14.48 0.45
N GLU A 48 6.11 15.22 1.28
CA GLU A 48 6.65 16.12 2.31
C GLU A 48 7.53 15.41 3.36
N HIS A 49 7.41 14.07 3.46
CA HIS A 49 8.19 13.24 4.36
C HIS A 49 9.39 12.55 3.67
N GLY A 50 9.68 12.91 2.40
CA GLY A 50 10.78 12.34 1.61
C GLY A 50 10.53 10.92 1.10
N ARG A 51 9.29 10.41 1.18
CA ARG A 51 8.87 9.12 0.66
C ARG A 51 8.35 9.28 -0.78
N VAL A 52 8.04 8.17 -1.45
CA VAL A 52 7.38 8.20 -2.76
C VAL A 52 6.02 8.87 -2.65
N ASP A 53 5.78 9.90 -3.47
CA ASP A 53 4.48 10.55 -3.62
C ASP A 53 3.46 9.54 -4.19
N LEU A 54 2.44 9.20 -3.41
CA LEU A 54 1.44 8.21 -3.78
C LEU A 54 0.58 8.64 -4.96
N HIS A 55 0.27 9.94 -5.09
CA HIS A 55 -0.46 10.45 -6.26
C HIS A 55 0.37 10.31 -7.53
N ALA A 56 1.68 10.62 -7.46
CA ALA A 56 2.58 10.41 -8.59
C ALA A 56 2.70 8.92 -8.95
N LEU A 57 2.75 8.04 -7.94
CA LEU A 57 2.76 6.59 -8.15
C LEU A 57 1.49 6.12 -8.87
N LEU A 58 0.32 6.49 -8.37
CA LEU A 58 -0.95 6.06 -8.98
C LEU A 58 -1.13 6.60 -10.40
N ARG A 59 -0.73 7.86 -10.67
CA ARG A 59 -0.71 8.40 -12.04
C ARG A 59 0.21 7.61 -12.97
N ALA A 60 1.39 7.25 -12.50
CA ALA A 60 2.36 6.48 -13.29
C ALA A 60 1.89 5.04 -13.56
N LEU A 61 1.18 4.41 -12.61
CA LEU A 61 0.53 3.12 -12.77
C LEU A 61 -0.65 3.19 -13.75
N SER A 62 -1.49 4.21 -13.63
CA SER A 62 -2.61 4.46 -14.54
C SER A 62 -2.14 4.64 -16.00
N ALA A 63 -1.05 5.38 -16.23
CA ALA A 63 -0.43 5.51 -17.56
C ALA A 63 0.04 4.17 -18.14
N ARG A 64 0.31 3.18 -17.28
CA ARG A 64 0.62 1.79 -17.64
C ARG A 64 -0.60 0.88 -17.75
N ARG A 65 -1.80 1.47 -17.72
CA ARG A 65 -3.10 0.77 -17.77
C ARG A 65 -3.35 -0.16 -16.58
N VAL A 66 -2.68 0.07 -15.45
CA VAL A 66 -3.01 -0.59 -14.18
C VAL A 66 -4.29 0.06 -13.65
N ARG A 67 -5.36 -0.73 -13.51
CA ARG A 67 -6.70 -0.26 -13.13
C ARG A 67 -6.99 -0.35 -11.64
N GLY A 68 -6.25 -1.18 -10.92
CA GLY A 68 -6.41 -1.38 -9.49
C GLY A 68 -5.09 -1.75 -8.85
N VAL A 69 -4.92 -1.37 -7.60
CA VAL A 69 -3.74 -1.68 -6.79
C VAL A 69 -4.21 -2.30 -5.49
N MET A 70 -3.80 -3.52 -5.22
CA MET A 70 -3.95 -4.12 -3.91
C MET A 70 -2.74 -3.72 -3.07
N VAL A 71 -2.99 -3.06 -1.95
CA VAL A 71 -1.94 -2.59 -1.04
C VAL A 71 -1.80 -3.61 0.09
N GLU A 72 -0.73 -4.38 0.06
CA GLU A 72 -0.40 -5.42 1.05
C GLU A 72 0.83 -5.04 1.90
N GLY A 73 1.18 -3.77 1.93
CA GLY A 73 2.29 -3.27 2.72
C GLY A 73 2.05 -3.34 4.22
N GLY A 74 3.07 -3.07 5.03
CA GLY A 74 2.88 -2.94 6.48
C GLY A 74 2.10 -1.68 6.87
N GLY A 75 1.80 -1.53 8.15
CA GLY A 75 0.96 -0.46 8.69
C GLY A 75 1.34 0.96 8.23
N ALA A 76 2.65 1.24 8.03
CA ALA A 76 3.10 2.54 7.53
C ALA A 76 2.63 2.83 6.09
N VAL A 77 2.59 1.82 5.23
CA VAL A 77 2.10 1.97 3.85
C VAL A 77 0.58 2.11 3.84
N HIS A 78 -0.14 1.25 4.57
CA HIS A 78 -1.59 1.37 4.72
C HIS A 78 -1.98 2.74 5.27
N GLY A 79 -1.31 3.20 6.35
CA GLY A 79 -1.56 4.51 6.92
C GLY A 79 -1.36 5.66 5.93
N ALA A 80 -0.31 5.60 5.10
CA ALA A 80 -0.06 6.61 4.09
C ALA A 80 -1.18 6.70 3.04
N PHE A 81 -1.74 5.56 2.60
CA PHE A 81 -2.88 5.54 1.70
C PHE A 81 -4.15 6.09 2.36
N PHE A 82 -4.41 5.73 3.62
CA PHE A 82 -5.55 6.29 4.38
C PHE A 82 -5.39 7.80 4.61
N ASP A 83 -4.21 8.25 5.04
CA ASP A 83 -3.92 9.66 5.28
C ASP A 83 -4.06 10.53 4.01
N ALA A 84 -3.81 9.93 2.84
CA ALA A 84 -3.94 10.56 1.54
C ALA A 84 -5.36 10.46 0.93
N GLY A 85 -6.29 9.74 1.56
CA GLY A 85 -7.64 9.53 1.03
C GLY A 85 -7.69 8.67 -0.24
N LEU A 86 -6.73 7.76 -0.42
CA LEU A 86 -6.53 6.96 -1.63
C LEU A 86 -6.98 5.50 -1.48
N VAL A 87 -7.92 5.24 -0.58
CA VAL A 87 -8.43 3.89 -0.32
C VAL A 87 -9.87 3.78 -0.81
N ASP A 88 -10.11 2.94 -1.80
CA ASP A 88 -11.44 2.68 -2.36
C ASP A 88 -12.18 1.55 -1.63
N GLU A 89 -11.46 0.55 -1.14
CA GLU A 89 -12.03 -0.62 -0.46
C GLU A 89 -11.04 -1.17 0.58
N VAL A 90 -11.56 -1.70 1.66
CA VAL A 90 -10.78 -2.32 2.74
C VAL A 90 -11.14 -3.79 2.85
N TRP A 91 -10.11 -4.64 2.92
CA TRP A 91 -10.22 -6.05 3.21
C TRP A 91 -9.39 -6.35 4.46
N ALA A 92 -10.07 -6.62 5.58
CA ALA A 92 -9.43 -6.90 6.86
C ALA A 92 -9.61 -8.38 7.21
N PHE A 93 -8.51 -9.12 7.22
CA PHE A 93 -8.47 -10.51 7.66
C PHE A 93 -8.16 -10.55 9.15
N VAL A 94 -9.05 -11.17 9.92
CA VAL A 94 -8.92 -11.32 11.37
C VAL A 94 -8.73 -12.79 11.69
N ALA A 95 -7.52 -13.16 12.07
CA ALA A 95 -7.21 -14.52 12.54
C ALA A 95 -7.54 -14.65 14.03
N PRO A 96 -7.95 -15.84 14.52
CA PRO A 96 -8.22 -16.10 15.93
C PRO A 96 -6.92 -16.29 16.73
N VAL A 97 -6.01 -15.29 16.67
CA VAL A 97 -4.70 -15.30 17.29
C VAL A 97 -4.50 -13.98 18.04
N VAL A 98 -4.02 -14.05 19.27
CA VAL A 98 -3.66 -12.89 20.08
C VAL A 98 -2.14 -12.77 20.10
N ILE A 99 -1.60 -11.71 19.51
CA ILE A 99 -0.15 -11.42 19.57
C ILE A 99 0.17 -10.69 20.88
N GLY A 100 -0.57 -9.64 21.21
CA GLY A 100 -0.36 -8.81 22.40
C GLY A 100 0.92 -7.98 22.35
N GLY A 101 1.14 -7.19 23.42
CA GLY A 101 2.33 -6.35 23.63
C GLY A 101 2.24 -4.97 22.99
N ASP A 102 2.78 -3.97 23.68
CA ASP A 102 2.75 -2.54 23.26
C ASP A 102 3.53 -2.29 21.96
N GLY A 103 4.48 -3.16 21.60
CA GLY A 103 5.28 -3.10 20.39
C GLY A 103 4.70 -3.86 19.20
N ALA A 104 3.51 -4.46 19.33
CA ALA A 104 2.88 -5.18 18.23
C ALA A 104 2.56 -4.22 17.06
N PRO A 105 2.91 -4.58 15.81
CA PRO A 105 2.65 -3.71 14.67
C PRO A 105 1.14 -3.53 14.45
N ALA A 106 0.69 -2.28 14.34
CA ALA A 106 -0.68 -1.97 13.97
C ALA A 106 -0.91 -2.28 12.46
N PRO A 107 -2.10 -2.77 12.09
CA PRO A 107 -2.43 -3.02 10.68
C PRO A 107 -2.49 -1.72 9.85
N VAL A 108 -2.84 -0.60 10.48
CA VAL A 108 -2.87 0.73 9.86
C VAL A 108 -2.12 1.70 10.77
N GLY A 109 -1.06 2.30 10.28
CA GLY A 109 -0.27 3.35 10.94
C GLY A 109 -0.65 4.73 10.40
N GLY A 110 0.35 5.61 10.26
CA GLY A 110 0.16 6.98 9.75
C GLY A 110 -0.27 7.95 10.84
N ARG A 111 -0.88 9.07 10.46
CA ARG A 111 -1.42 10.08 11.39
C ARG A 111 -2.66 9.58 12.13
N GLY A 112 -3.46 8.77 11.43
CA GLY A 112 -4.71 8.26 11.95
C GLY A 112 -5.75 9.34 12.23
N ALA A 113 -6.85 8.93 12.89
CA ALA A 113 -7.93 9.85 13.27
C ALA A 113 -7.69 10.43 14.67
N ALA A 114 -7.83 11.75 14.79
CA ALA A 114 -7.66 12.47 16.07
C ALA A 114 -8.75 12.14 17.11
N SER A 115 -9.87 11.54 16.69
CA SER A 115 -10.97 11.11 17.57
C SER A 115 -11.81 10.05 16.86
N MET A 116 -12.61 9.30 17.63
CA MET A 116 -13.56 8.32 17.08
C MET A 116 -14.60 8.97 16.14
N ALA A 117 -14.97 10.23 16.36
CA ALA A 117 -15.88 10.95 15.48
C ALA A 117 -15.27 11.25 14.10
N ARG A 118 -13.94 11.29 14.00
CA ARG A 118 -13.19 11.49 12.75
C ARG A 118 -12.62 10.18 12.18
N ALA A 119 -12.90 9.06 12.81
CA ALA A 119 -12.45 7.77 12.30
C ALA A 119 -13.13 7.46 10.96
N GLN A 120 -12.37 6.92 10.01
CA GLN A 120 -12.91 6.49 8.73
C GLN A 120 -13.90 5.35 8.94
N ARG A 121 -15.17 5.61 8.67
CA ARG A 121 -16.22 4.59 8.71
C ARG A 121 -16.23 3.80 7.42
N LEU A 122 -16.49 2.50 7.53
CA LEU A 122 -16.76 1.64 6.39
C LEU A 122 -18.28 1.51 6.21
N THR A 123 -18.71 1.53 4.98
CA THR A 123 -20.08 1.27 4.52
C THR A 123 -20.11 0.03 3.63
N GLN A 124 -21.29 -0.45 3.28
CA GLN A 124 -21.47 -1.67 2.47
C GLN A 124 -20.65 -2.85 3.04
N VAL A 125 -20.64 -2.95 4.36
CA VAL A 125 -19.83 -3.94 5.06
C VAL A 125 -20.37 -5.33 4.83
N VAL A 126 -19.48 -6.24 4.40
CA VAL A 126 -19.71 -7.68 4.28
C VAL A 126 -18.74 -8.41 5.19
N THR A 127 -19.23 -9.41 5.92
CA THR A 127 -18.41 -10.27 6.76
C THR A 127 -18.51 -11.69 6.25
N GLU A 128 -17.38 -12.33 6.03
CA GLU A 128 -17.29 -13.69 5.50
C GLU A 128 -16.34 -14.53 6.37
N ARG A 129 -16.70 -15.81 6.58
CA ARG A 129 -15.82 -16.75 7.27
C ARG A 129 -14.99 -17.51 6.24
N LEU A 130 -13.66 -17.44 6.38
CA LEU A 130 -12.67 -18.11 5.54
C LEU A 130 -11.90 -19.15 6.39
N GLY A 131 -12.44 -20.36 6.49
CA GLY A 131 -11.89 -21.38 7.38
C GLY A 131 -12.02 -20.96 8.84
N VAL A 132 -10.89 -20.70 9.51
CA VAL A 132 -10.84 -20.23 10.90
C VAL A 132 -10.82 -18.70 11.00
N ASP A 133 -10.48 -18.01 9.91
CA ASP A 133 -10.38 -16.56 9.85
C ASP A 133 -11.71 -15.89 9.52
N VAL A 134 -11.80 -14.60 9.76
CA VAL A 134 -12.94 -13.76 9.38
C VAL A 134 -12.42 -12.64 8.47
N LEU A 135 -13.01 -12.53 7.28
CA LEU A 135 -12.83 -11.38 6.41
C LEU A 135 -13.92 -10.34 6.70
N VAL A 136 -13.51 -9.12 6.95
CA VAL A 136 -14.40 -7.94 6.96
C VAL A 136 -14.02 -7.08 5.77
N ARG A 137 -14.98 -6.87 4.86
CA ARG A 137 -14.80 -6.05 3.65
C ARG A 137 -15.75 -4.87 3.69
N GLY A 138 -15.30 -3.68 3.25
CA GLY A 138 -16.16 -2.50 3.21
C GLY A 138 -15.52 -1.34 2.44
N VAL A 139 -16.35 -0.38 2.08
CA VAL A 139 -15.98 0.83 1.34
C VAL A 139 -15.90 2.01 2.33
N PRO A 140 -14.82 2.82 2.32
CA PRO A 140 -14.77 4.05 3.10
C PRO A 140 -15.95 4.97 2.76
N ALA A 141 -16.63 5.52 3.76
CA ALA A 141 -17.80 6.36 3.56
C ALA A 141 -17.53 7.59 2.66
N SER A 142 -16.31 8.16 2.75
CA SER A 142 -15.86 9.27 1.91
C SER A 142 -15.93 8.97 0.40
N VAL A 143 -15.66 7.72 0.01
CA VAL A 143 -15.70 7.30 -1.41
C VAL A 143 -17.12 7.33 -1.98
N ILE A 144 -18.12 7.02 -1.16
CA ILE A 144 -19.53 7.07 -1.58
C ILE A 144 -19.98 8.53 -1.73
N GLU A 145 -19.64 9.38 -0.76
CA GLU A 145 -19.98 10.81 -0.77
C GLU A 145 -19.38 11.54 -1.98
N ASP A 146 -18.17 11.18 -2.41
CA ASP A 146 -17.52 11.77 -3.59
C ASP A 146 -18.16 11.30 -4.92
N ARG A 147 -18.75 10.11 -4.97
CA ARG A 147 -19.42 9.58 -6.17
C ARG A 147 -20.83 10.14 -6.36
N GLU A 148 -21.43 10.67 -5.32
CA GLU A 148 -22.78 11.27 -5.34
C GLU A 148 -22.76 12.78 -5.63
N ARG A 149 -21.58 13.40 -5.75
CA ARG A 149 -21.37 14.82 -6.11
C ARG A 149 -21.09 14.99 -7.59
#